data_5592ae95247850efd6b83d2f5b382d17
#
_entry.id   5592ae95247850efd6b83d2f5b382d17
#
_cell.length_a   1.000
_cell.length_b   1.000
_cell.length_c   1.000
_cell.angle_alpha   90.00
_cell.angle_beta   90.00
_cell.angle_gamma   90.00
#
_symmetry.space_group_name_H-M   'P 1'
#
loop_
_entity.id
_entity.type
_entity.pdbx_description
1 polymer ?
#
loop_
_entity_poly.entity_id
_entity_poly.type
_entity_poly.pdbx_seq_one_letter_code
_entity_poly.pdbx_strand_id
1 'polypeptide(L)'
;MTDITEGQAAPAFDFATDGDSRVTLAGLKDKSVVLYFYPKADTPGCTTEGLDFSTLADAFAAANTVVIGVSRDAVKKLDRFKAKHDLKVILGSDEDGVVCEAYGTWVMKKLYGREYMGVERATFLIDGAGLVRRVWRNVKVKGHAEQVLDAARSL
;
A
#
# COMPACT_ATOMS: atom_id res chain seq x y z
N MET A 1 -2.39 -19.27 -6.24
CA MET A 1 -1.75 -18.06 -5.72
C MET A 1 -1.17 -17.28 -6.88
N THR A 2 -1.43 -16.00 -6.92
CA THR A 2 -0.97 -15.14 -8.00
C THR A 2 0.27 -14.38 -7.54
N ASP A 3 1.38 -14.62 -8.24
CA ASP A 3 2.59 -13.83 -8.02
C ASP A 3 2.57 -12.65 -8.99
N ILE A 4 2.76 -11.46 -8.46
CA ILE A 4 2.85 -10.24 -9.26
C ILE A 4 4.29 -10.08 -9.71
N THR A 5 4.50 -9.92 -11.01
CA THR A 5 5.84 -9.74 -11.58
C THR A 5 5.96 -8.38 -12.25
N GLU A 6 7.19 -7.86 -12.29
CA GLU A 6 7.47 -6.59 -12.97
C GLU A 6 7.17 -6.74 -14.45
N GLY A 7 6.55 -5.72 -15.02
CA GLY A 7 6.16 -5.67 -16.43
C GLY A 7 4.73 -6.12 -16.72
N GLN A 8 4.07 -6.79 -15.78
CA GLN A 8 2.69 -7.19 -16.00
C GLN A 8 1.71 -6.06 -15.67
N ALA A 9 0.51 -6.16 -16.19
CA ALA A 9 -0.57 -5.24 -15.82
C ALA A 9 -0.92 -5.44 -14.34
N ALA A 10 -1.03 -4.33 -13.59
CA ALA A 10 -1.42 -4.38 -12.19
C ALA A 10 -2.87 -4.85 -12.08
N PRO A 11 -3.21 -5.74 -11.14
CA PRO A 11 -4.61 -6.06 -10.90
C PRO A 11 -5.42 -4.81 -10.57
N ALA A 12 -6.60 -4.70 -11.16
CA ALA A 12 -7.51 -3.59 -10.90
C ALA A 12 -7.92 -3.59 -9.42
N PHE A 13 -8.13 -2.41 -8.86
CA PHE A 13 -8.67 -2.30 -7.52
C PHE A 13 -9.72 -1.21 -7.46
N ASP A 14 -10.64 -1.37 -6.51
CA ASP A 14 -11.71 -0.43 -6.23
C ASP A 14 -12.09 -0.63 -4.76
N PHE A 15 -11.70 0.30 -3.91
CA PHE A 15 -12.00 0.17 -2.48
C PHE A 15 -12.29 1.53 -1.84
N ALA A 16 -12.97 1.47 -0.70
CA ALA A 16 -13.23 2.64 0.12
C ALA A 16 -11.94 3.10 0.78
N THR A 17 -11.83 4.42 0.99
CA THR A 17 -10.66 5.02 1.62
C THR A 17 -11.07 5.86 2.83
N ASP A 18 -10.08 6.33 3.58
CA ASP A 18 -10.30 7.29 4.64
C ASP A 18 -11.07 8.51 4.12
N GLY A 19 -11.75 9.20 5.03
CA GLY A 19 -12.56 10.36 4.66
C GLY A 19 -13.81 10.04 3.87
N ASP A 20 -14.28 8.80 3.96
CA ASP A 20 -15.50 8.35 3.26
C ASP A 20 -15.41 8.55 1.74
N SER A 21 -14.22 8.34 1.20
CA SER A 21 -13.93 8.43 -0.23
C SER A 21 -13.74 7.05 -0.82
N ARG A 22 -13.41 7.02 -2.12
CA ARG A 22 -13.16 5.77 -2.84
C ARG A 22 -12.07 6.00 -3.88
N VAL A 23 -11.26 4.97 -4.14
CA VAL A 23 -10.21 5.04 -5.16
C VAL A 23 -10.22 3.78 -6.01
N THR A 24 -9.97 3.98 -7.32
CA THR A 24 -9.83 2.88 -8.28
C THR A 24 -8.53 3.06 -9.05
N LEU A 25 -7.97 1.95 -9.52
CA LEU A 25 -6.78 2.02 -10.38
C LEU A 25 -7.08 2.80 -11.65
N ALA A 26 -8.22 2.56 -12.27
CA ALA A 26 -8.63 3.24 -13.51
C ALA A 26 -8.72 4.76 -13.30
N GLY A 27 -9.16 5.22 -12.12
CA GLY A 27 -9.26 6.63 -11.79
C GLY A 27 -7.91 7.32 -11.60
N LEU A 28 -6.83 6.55 -11.50
CA LEU A 28 -5.47 7.05 -11.31
C LEU A 28 -4.63 6.97 -12.60
N LYS A 29 -5.27 6.73 -13.73
CA LYS A 29 -4.58 6.67 -15.01
C LYS A 29 -3.71 7.91 -15.22
N ASP A 30 -2.53 7.72 -15.80
CA ASP A 30 -1.51 8.74 -16.07
C ASP A 30 -0.75 9.24 -14.83
N LYS A 31 -1.04 8.64 -13.67
CA LYS A 31 -0.24 8.86 -12.46
C LYS A 31 0.44 7.56 -12.06
N SER A 32 1.63 7.67 -11.48
CA SER A 32 2.26 6.53 -10.84
C SER A 32 1.59 6.28 -9.49
N VAL A 33 1.53 5.02 -9.08
CA VAL A 33 0.87 4.62 -7.83
C VAL A 33 1.84 3.77 -7.01
N VAL A 34 2.03 4.16 -5.76
CA VAL A 34 2.64 3.31 -4.75
C VAL A 34 1.51 2.69 -3.96
N LEU A 35 1.37 1.37 -4.07
CA LEU A 35 0.37 0.61 -3.34
C LEU A 35 1.11 -0.23 -2.32
N TYR A 36 1.07 0.15 -1.04
CA TYR A 36 1.75 -0.61 -0.02
C TYR A 36 0.75 -1.28 0.91
N PHE A 37 0.99 -2.57 1.17
CA PHE A 37 0.14 -3.39 2.02
C PHE A 37 0.77 -3.51 3.39
N TYR A 38 -0.04 -3.41 4.44
CA TYR A 38 0.44 -3.52 5.81
C TYR A 38 -0.58 -4.31 6.64
N PRO A 39 -0.10 -5.02 7.69
CA PRO A 39 -0.96 -5.97 8.41
C PRO A 39 -2.13 -5.35 9.18
N LYS A 40 -1.90 -4.25 9.90
CA LYS A 40 -2.93 -3.73 10.79
C LYS A 40 -2.64 -2.29 11.19
N ALA A 41 -3.66 -1.42 11.05
CA ALA A 41 -3.58 -0.02 11.44
C ALA A 41 -3.25 0.13 12.92
N ASP A 42 -2.49 1.18 13.22
CA ASP A 42 -2.12 1.60 14.58
C ASP A 42 -1.28 0.57 15.35
N THR A 43 -0.53 -0.27 14.64
CA THR A 43 0.53 -1.09 15.20
C THR A 43 1.89 -0.40 14.97
N PRO A 44 2.94 -0.70 15.79
CA PRO A 44 4.19 0.08 15.70
C PRO A 44 4.84 0.14 14.32
N GLY A 45 5.03 -1.01 13.67
CA GLY A 45 5.67 -1.03 12.35
C GLY A 45 4.83 -0.36 11.27
N CYS A 46 3.52 -0.57 11.30
CA CYS A 46 2.61 0.04 10.32
C CYS A 46 2.50 1.55 10.53
N THR A 47 2.56 2.01 11.77
CA THR A 47 2.57 3.44 12.09
C THR A 47 3.85 4.09 11.56
N THR A 48 5.01 3.46 11.81
CA THR A 48 6.30 3.98 11.31
C THR A 48 6.30 4.05 9.79
N GLU A 49 5.82 3.02 9.12
CA GLU A 49 5.74 3.00 7.65
C GLU A 49 4.85 4.12 7.13
N GLY A 50 3.68 4.31 7.72
CA GLY A 50 2.76 5.39 7.35
C GLY A 50 3.38 6.77 7.57
N LEU A 51 4.11 6.97 8.65
CA LEU A 51 4.81 8.21 8.93
C LEU A 51 5.94 8.47 7.95
N ASP A 52 6.71 7.43 7.60
CA ASP A 52 7.82 7.55 6.64
C ASP A 52 7.30 7.98 5.27
N PHE A 53 6.24 7.34 4.77
CA PHE A 53 5.63 7.74 3.51
C PHE A 53 5.03 9.14 3.60
N SER A 54 4.41 9.48 4.73
CA SER A 54 3.81 10.81 4.93
C SER A 54 4.85 11.92 4.92
N THR A 55 6.01 11.67 5.52
CA THR A 55 7.13 12.63 5.52
C THR A 55 7.58 12.94 4.08
N LEU A 56 7.47 11.97 3.18
CA LEU A 56 7.88 12.10 1.79
C LEU A 56 6.72 12.43 0.85
N ALA A 57 5.53 12.73 1.39
CA ALA A 57 4.31 12.91 0.58
C ALA A 57 4.49 13.98 -0.51
N ASP A 58 5.09 15.12 -0.19
CA ASP A 58 5.31 16.19 -1.16
C ASP A 58 6.27 15.77 -2.26
N ALA A 59 7.31 15.01 -1.90
CA ALA A 59 8.28 14.50 -2.88
C ALA A 59 7.63 13.48 -3.83
N PHE A 60 6.74 12.61 -3.31
CA PHE A 60 5.99 11.70 -4.16
C PHE A 60 5.05 12.47 -5.10
N ALA A 61 4.36 13.48 -4.60
CA ALA A 61 3.48 14.32 -5.42
C ALA A 61 4.27 15.02 -6.53
N ALA A 62 5.48 15.52 -6.22
CA ALA A 62 6.35 16.14 -7.21
C ALA A 62 6.81 15.14 -8.29
N ALA A 63 6.82 13.85 -7.97
CA ALA A 63 7.12 12.78 -8.93
C ALA A 63 5.84 12.23 -9.60
N ASN A 64 4.73 12.94 -9.52
CA ASN A 64 3.43 12.55 -10.07
C ASN A 64 2.99 11.17 -9.56
N THR A 65 3.21 10.92 -8.29
CA THR A 65 2.97 9.62 -7.66
C THR A 65 1.98 9.74 -6.51
N VAL A 66 0.96 8.87 -6.52
CA VAL A 66 -0.04 8.75 -5.45
C VAL A 66 0.37 7.60 -4.55
N VAL A 67 0.37 7.81 -3.24
CA VAL A 67 0.72 6.77 -2.26
C VAL A 67 -0.54 6.31 -1.54
N ILE A 68 -0.80 5.00 -1.58
CA ILE A 68 -1.97 4.38 -0.97
C ILE A 68 -1.50 3.24 -0.08
N GLY A 69 -1.82 3.32 1.21
CA GLY A 69 -1.61 2.21 2.14
C GLY A 69 -2.88 1.38 2.24
N VAL A 70 -2.75 0.06 2.18
CA VAL A 70 -3.88 -0.86 2.15
C VAL A 70 -3.79 -1.86 3.29
N SER A 71 -4.87 -1.99 4.04
CA SER A 71 -5.03 -3.04 5.05
C SER A 71 -6.45 -3.57 5.00
N ARG A 72 -6.73 -4.62 5.77
CA ARG A 72 -8.09 -5.16 5.87
C ARG A 72 -8.91 -4.48 6.97
N ASP A 73 -8.40 -3.39 7.53
CA ASP A 73 -9.14 -2.62 8.53
C ASP A 73 -10.33 -1.88 7.91
N ALA A 74 -11.37 -1.67 8.71
CA ALA A 74 -12.54 -0.89 8.29
C ALA A 74 -12.18 0.60 8.18
N VAL A 75 -12.95 1.33 7.36
CA VAL A 75 -12.72 2.76 7.13
C VAL A 75 -12.67 3.56 8.43
N LYS A 76 -13.57 3.29 9.38
CA LYS A 76 -13.57 4.00 10.67
C LYS A 76 -12.25 3.88 11.42
N LYS A 77 -11.64 2.70 11.37
CA LYS A 77 -10.34 2.48 12.01
C LYS A 77 -9.23 3.23 11.28
N LEU A 78 -9.31 3.27 9.94
CA LEU A 78 -8.36 4.01 9.13
C LEU A 78 -8.48 5.51 9.37
N ASP A 79 -9.69 6.04 9.52
CA ASP A 79 -9.91 7.44 9.86
C ASP A 79 -9.24 7.80 11.17
N ARG A 80 -9.40 6.96 12.19
CA ARG A 80 -8.79 7.17 13.50
C ARG A 80 -7.26 7.09 13.42
N PHE A 81 -6.76 6.12 12.67
CA PHE A 81 -5.32 5.93 12.46
C PHE A 81 -4.70 7.16 11.80
N LYS A 82 -5.33 7.64 10.74
CA LYS A 82 -4.86 8.84 10.02
C LYS A 82 -4.88 10.08 10.90
N ALA A 83 -5.97 10.30 11.63
CA ALA A 83 -6.11 11.46 12.50
C ALA A 83 -5.11 11.42 13.67
N LYS A 84 -4.94 10.24 14.28
CA LYS A 84 -4.05 10.07 15.44
C LYS A 84 -2.60 10.40 15.10
N HIS A 85 -2.14 10.03 13.93
CA HIS A 85 -0.75 10.18 13.52
C HIS A 85 -0.53 11.24 12.44
N ASP A 86 -1.58 11.97 12.07
CA ASP A 86 -1.52 13.01 11.03
C ASP A 86 -0.91 12.50 9.74
N LEU A 87 -1.35 11.34 9.29
CA LEU A 87 -0.83 10.71 8.07
C LEU A 87 -1.26 11.48 6.83
N LYS A 88 -0.38 11.57 5.85
CA LYS A 88 -0.60 12.33 4.60
C LYS A 88 -0.85 11.43 3.39
N VAL A 89 -0.90 10.12 3.59
CA VAL A 89 -1.16 9.15 2.52
C VAL A 89 -2.63 8.75 2.52
N ILE A 90 -3.10 8.26 1.37
CA ILE A 90 -4.45 7.68 1.28
C ILE A 90 -4.42 6.32 1.98
N LEU A 91 -5.43 6.04 2.79
CA LEU A 91 -5.57 4.75 3.47
C LEU A 91 -6.76 4.00 2.88
N GLY A 92 -6.50 2.88 2.22
CA GLY A 92 -7.51 2.04 1.59
C GLY A 92 -7.96 0.91 2.49
N SER A 93 -9.26 0.65 2.49
CA SER A 93 -9.89 -0.42 3.25
C SER A 93 -10.19 -1.59 2.34
N ASP A 94 -9.45 -2.68 2.49
CA ASP A 94 -9.69 -3.94 1.79
C ASP A 94 -10.32 -4.93 2.76
N GLU A 95 -11.42 -4.54 3.37
CA GLU A 95 -12.05 -5.29 4.47
C GLU A 95 -12.42 -6.72 4.05
N ASP A 96 -12.88 -6.91 2.82
CA ASP A 96 -13.21 -8.23 2.28
C ASP A 96 -12.00 -9.04 1.79
N GLY A 97 -10.82 -8.43 1.71
CA GLY A 97 -9.60 -9.11 1.32
C GLY A 97 -9.39 -9.33 -0.16
N VAL A 98 -10.28 -8.82 -1.01
CA VAL A 98 -10.23 -9.08 -2.46
C VAL A 98 -8.93 -8.56 -3.09
N VAL A 99 -8.52 -7.33 -2.72
CA VAL A 99 -7.31 -6.73 -3.29
C VAL A 99 -6.05 -7.40 -2.72
N CYS A 100 -6.04 -7.71 -1.43
CA CYS A 100 -4.92 -8.44 -0.82
C CYS A 100 -4.70 -9.78 -1.53
N GLU A 101 -5.77 -10.51 -1.85
CA GLU A 101 -5.65 -11.77 -2.59
C GLU A 101 -5.17 -11.55 -4.01
N ALA A 102 -5.70 -10.54 -4.72
CA ALA A 102 -5.31 -10.24 -6.10
C ALA A 102 -3.82 -9.92 -6.21
N TYR A 103 -3.25 -9.26 -5.21
CA TYR A 103 -1.83 -8.89 -5.20
C TYR A 103 -0.95 -9.93 -4.50
N GLY A 104 -1.53 -11.05 -4.04
CA GLY A 104 -0.77 -12.13 -3.40
C GLY A 104 -0.22 -11.78 -2.04
N THR A 105 -0.83 -10.81 -1.34
CA THR A 105 -0.36 -10.37 -0.01
C THR A 105 -1.11 -11.02 1.14
N TRP A 106 -2.13 -11.84 0.88
CA TRP A 106 -2.84 -12.60 1.91
C TRP A 106 -2.15 -13.95 2.03
N VAL A 107 -1.35 -14.14 3.08
CA VAL A 107 -0.41 -15.25 3.17
C VAL A 107 -0.48 -15.93 4.54
N MET A 108 0.01 -17.18 4.57
CA MET A 108 0.17 -17.91 5.83
C MET A 108 1.37 -17.36 6.59
N LYS A 109 1.16 -17.01 7.86
CA LYS A 109 2.20 -16.52 8.76
C LYS A 109 2.37 -17.49 9.92
N LYS A 110 3.59 -17.53 10.48
CA LYS A 110 3.88 -18.28 11.69
C LYS A 110 4.40 -17.35 12.78
N LEU A 111 3.88 -17.49 13.97
CA LEU A 111 4.34 -16.74 15.14
C LEU A 111 4.18 -17.61 16.38
N TYR A 112 5.28 -17.86 17.08
CA TYR A 112 5.31 -18.69 18.29
C TYR A 112 4.63 -20.06 18.08
N GLY A 113 4.92 -20.72 16.94
CA GLY A 113 4.37 -22.03 16.63
C GLY A 113 2.93 -22.04 16.15
N ARG A 114 2.28 -20.87 16.05
CA ARG A 114 0.91 -20.75 15.53
C ARG A 114 0.94 -20.31 14.07
N GLU A 115 0.07 -20.95 13.28
CA GLU A 115 -0.12 -20.57 11.88
C GLU A 115 -1.42 -19.77 11.76
N TYR A 116 -1.36 -18.67 11.01
CA TYR A 116 -2.53 -17.83 10.74
C TYR A 116 -2.37 -17.11 9.42
N MET A 117 -3.50 -16.75 8.81
CA MET A 117 -3.48 -15.95 7.59
C MET A 117 -3.38 -14.47 7.94
N GLY A 118 -2.57 -13.74 7.20
CA GLY A 118 -2.40 -12.33 7.43
C GLY A 118 -1.86 -11.61 6.21
N VAL A 119 -1.86 -10.28 6.26
CA VAL A 119 -1.35 -9.45 5.18
C VAL A 119 0.17 -9.37 5.28
N GLU A 120 0.85 -9.73 4.20
CA GLU A 120 2.29 -9.55 4.07
C GLU A 120 2.59 -8.08 3.80
N ARG A 121 3.58 -7.52 4.49
CA ARG A 121 4.05 -6.16 4.19
C ARG A 121 4.75 -6.18 2.83
N ALA A 122 4.15 -5.53 1.85
CA ALA A 122 4.63 -5.52 0.47
C ALA A 122 4.29 -4.19 -0.17
N THR A 123 5.10 -3.77 -1.15
CA THR A 123 4.87 -2.54 -1.89
C THR A 123 4.97 -2.80 -3.38
N PHE A 124 4.06 -2.20 -4.13
CA PHE A 124 4.00 -2.30 -5.59
C PHE A 124 4.05 -0.91 -6.17
N LEU A 125 4.98 -0.65 -7.08
CA LEU A 125 5.06 0.60 -7.83
C LEU A 125 4.47 0.37 -9.21
N ILE A 126 3.42 1.10 -9.52
CA ILE A 126 2.64 0.98 -10.76
C ILE A 126 2.82 2.28 -11.54
N ASP A 127 3.11 2.18 -12.83
CA ASP A 127 3.28 3.38 -13.67
C ASP A 127 1.94 3.92 -14.18
N GLY A 128 2.00 5.06 -14.88
CA GLY A 128 0.80 5.73 -15.39
C GLY A 128 0.03 4.94 -16.44
N ALA A 129 0.64 3.91 -17.03
CA ALA A 129 -0.03 2.99 -17.96
C ALA A 129 -0.65 1.78 -17.25
N GLY A 130 -0.50 1.68 -15.93
CA GLY A 130 -1.06 0.59 -15.15
C GLY A 130 -0.19 -0.66 -15.10
N LEU A 131 1.09 -0.55 -15.44
CA LEU A 131 2.02 -1.67 -15.39
C LEU A 131 2.82 -1.67 -14.09
N VAL A 132 3.03 -2.85 -13.52
CA VAL A 132 3.86 -3.02 -12.33
C VAL A 132 5.33 -2.81 -12.72
N ARG A 133 5.99 -1.84 -12.11
CA ARG A 133 7.39 -1.52 -12.41
C ARG A 133 8.36 -2.02 -11.36
N ARG A 134 7.95 -2.08 -10.12
CA ARG A 134 8.78 -2.62 -9.03
C ARG A 134 7.90 -3.33 -8.01
N VAL A 135 8.44 -4.37 -7.40
CA VAL A 135 7.78 -5.14 -6.34
C VAL A 135 8.76 -5.32 -5.18
N TRP A 136 8.31 -5.01 -3.96
CA TRP A 136 9.05 -5.28 -2.73
C TRP A 136 8.18 -6.21 -1.87
N ARG A 137 8.70 -7.39 -1.57
CA ARG A 137 8.00 -8.37 -0.74
C ARG A 137 8.69 -8.47 0.62
N ASN A 138 7.95 -8.92 1.63
CA ASN A 138 8.47 -9.11 2.98
C ASN A 138 9.27 -7.89 3.46
N VAL A 139 8.66 -6.72 3.38
CA VAL A 139 9.31 -5.42 3.54
C VAL A 139 9.79 -5.19 4.96
N LYS A 140 11.00 -4.67 5.09
CA LYS A 140 11.51 -4.07 6.32
C LYS A 140 11.30 -2.55 6.23
N VAL A 141 10.68 -1.96 7.25
CA VAL A 141 10.24 -0.57 7.21
C VAL A 141 11.39 0.43 7.10
N LYS A 142 12.51 0.17 7.79
CA LYS A 142 13.63 1.10 7.84
C LYS A 142 14.20 1.38 6.45
N GLY A 143 14.17 2.65 6.03
CA GLY A 143 14.71 3.08 4.74
C GLY A 143 13.87 2.70 3.52
N HIS A 144 12.74 2.03 3.73
CA HIS A 144 11.93 1.51 2.63
C HIS A 144 11.26 2.64 1.84
N ALA A 145 10.64 3.61 2.53
CA ALA A 145 9.92 4.69 1.84
C ALA A 145 10.86 5.49 0.91
N GLU A 146 12.10 5.74 1.33
CA GLU A 146 13.09 6.42 0.50
C GLU A 146 13.46 5.59 -0.74
N GLN A 147 13.60 4.27 -0.60
CA GLN A 147 13.86 3.38 -1.74
C GLN A 147 12.72 3.44 -2.75
N VAL A 148 11.49 3.43 -2.26
CA VAL A 148 10.30 3.51 -3.12
C VAL A 148 10.27 4.86 -3.83
N LEU A 149 10.57 5.96 -3.14
CA LEU A 149 10.62 7.29 -3.75
C LEU A 149 11.66 7.35 -4.86
N ASP A 150 12.86 6.82 -4.62
CA ASP A 150 13.91 6.80 -5.65
C ASP A 150 13.43 6.05 -6.89
N ALA A 151 12.77 4.92 -6.72
CA ALA A 151 12.23 4.15 -7.84
C ALA A 151 11.12 4.93 -8.57
N ALA A 152 10.24 5.62 -7.84
CA ALA A 152 9.18 6.44 -8.44
C ALA A 152 9.75 7.58 -9.27
N ARG A 153 10.82 8.20 -8.80
CA ARG A 153 11.50 9.29 -9.53
C ARG A 153 12.16 8.81 -10.83
N SER A 154 12.42 7.51 -10.95
CA SER A 154 13.07 6.92 -12.12
C SER A 154 12.08 6.52 -13.22
N LEU A 155 10.79 6.64 -12.99
CA LEU A 155 9.77 6.28 -14.00
C LEU A 155 9.63 7.33 -15.09
#